data_d99cb9d07f47c568a928a093ae9c8576
#
_entry.id   d99cb9d07f47c568a928a093ae9c8576
#
_cell.length_a   1.000
_cell.length_b   1.000
_cell.length_c   1.000
_cell.angle_alpha   90.00
_cell.angle_beta   90.00
_cell.angle_gamma   90.00
#
_symmetry.space_group_name_H-M   'P 1'
#
loop_
_entity.id
_entity.type
_entity.pdbx_description
1 polymer ?
#
loop_
_entity_poly.entity_id
_entity_poly.type
_entity_poly.pdbx_seq_one_letter_code
_entity_poly.pdbx_strand_id
1 'polypeptide(L)'
;MSLPQDIRPVFQDIQDTLIRSDAPWIEQTPLSKVKVLWIGRETGTWAALHHWKKGYAAPPHKHLAGAHVFIVSGKLQVRDGTLNAGDYVYEPSGVLHDATTALEDTTYLFICNGAVLFFDENGFTRYTNWEVMERLRASAEKLPQAAE
;
A
#
# COMPACT_ATOMS: atom_id res chain seq x y z
N MET A 1 13.90 19.71 29.78
CA MET A 1 15.00 18.77 30.09
C MET A 1 15.92 18.70 28.86
N SER A 2 17.21 18.96 29.01
CA SER A 2 18.15 18.79 27.92
C SER A 2 18.58 17.32 27.85
N LEU A 3 18.50 16.72 26.67
CA LEU A 3 18.96 15.35 26.44
C LEU A 3 20.48 15.26 26.52
N PRO A 4 21.05 14.13 26.99
CA PRO A 4 22.48 13.87 26.87
C PRO A 4 22.98 14.03 25.46
N GLN A 5 24.24 14.41 25.30
CA GLN A 5 24.84 14.69 23.99
C GLN A 5 24.94 13.43 23.12
N ASP A 6 25.17 12.27 23.74
CA ASP A 6 25.33 10.98 23.07
C ASP A 6 24.06 10.41 22.43
N ILE A 7 22.88 10.90 22.86
CA ILE A 7 21.60 10.49 22.25
C ILE A 7 21.01 11.55 21.33
N ARG A 8 21.71 12.66 21.10
CA ARG A 8 21.25 13.68 20.14
C ARG A 8 21.49 13.21 18.72
N PRO A 9 20.56 13.47 17.78
CA PRO A 9 20.80 13.15 16.39
C PRO A 9 22.09 13.81 15.88
N VAL A 10 22.85 13.08 15.09
CA VAL A 10 24.06 13.62 14.43
C VAL A 10 23.68 14.67 13.40
N PHE A 11 22.53 14.48 12.73
CA PHE A 11 21.98 15.42 11.78
C PHE A 11 20.72 16.07 12.36
N GLN A 12 20.60 17.38 12.22
CA GLN A 12 19.48 18.14 12.79
C GLN A 12 18.20 18.06 11.95
N ASP A 13 18.28 17.56 10.74
CA ASP A 13 17.17 17.43 9.79
C ASP A 13 16.52 16.05 9.76
N ILE A 14 16.87 15.17 10.71
CA ILE A 14 16.19 13.87 10.86
C ILE A 14 14.82 14.12 11.48
N GLN A 15 13.77 13.86 10.71
CA GLN A 15 12.38 14.11 11.11
C GLN A 15 11.49 12.95 10.79
N ASP A 16 10.39 12.84 11.54
CA ASP A 16 9.32 11.90 11.24
C ASP A 16 8.60 12.30 9.93
N THR A 17 8.11 11.31 9.20
CA THR A 17 7.19 11.52 8.09
C THR A 17 5.76 11.49 8.62
N LEU A 18 5.00 12.58 8.40
CA LEU A 18 3.62 12.70 8.82
C LEU A 18 2.69 12.73 7.61
N ILE A 19 1.69 11.85 7.63
CA ILE A 19 0.60 11.87 6.65
C ILE A 19 -0.70 12.11 7.40
N ARG A 20 -1.40 13.17 7.03
CA ARG A 20 -2.66 13.53 7.66
C ARG A 20 -3.82 12.71 7.08
N SER A 21 -4.90 12.59 7.86
CA SER A 21 -6.07 11.82 7.44
C SER A 21 -6.76 12.37 6.19
N ASP A 22 -6.60 13.66 5.91
CA ASP A 22 -7.12 14.33 4.73
C ASP A 22 -6.18 14.26 3.50
N ALA A 23 -5.05 13.56 3.58
CA ALA A 23 -4.21 13.31 2.42
C ALA A 23 -5.03 12.62 1.30
N PRO A 24 -4.77 12.94 0.03
CA PRO A 24 -5.66 12.52 -1.06
C PRO A 24 -5.65 11.02 -1.29
N TRP A 25 -6.84 10.48 -1.58
CA TRP A 25 -7.01 9.18 -2.19
C TRP A 25 -6.88 9.28 -3.70
N ILE A 26 -6.24 8.29 -4.31
CA ILE A 26 -6.03 8.21 -5.74
C ILE A 26 -6.81 7.03 -6.27
N GLU A 27 -7.80 7.28 -7.15
CA GLU A 27 -8.56 6.21 -7.79
C GLU A 27 -7.66 5.45 -8.77
N GLN A 28 -7.66 4.12 -8.67
CA GLN A 28 -6.97 3.23 -9.60
C GLN A 28 -7.94 2.54 -10.55
N THR A 29 -9.11 2.15 -10.04
CA THR A 29 -10.24 1.60 -10.80
C THR A 29 -11.53 2.15 -10.19
N PRO A 30 -12.71 1.94 -10.82
CA PRO A 30 -13.98 2.34 -10.19
C PRO A 30 -14.24 1.69 -8.82
N LEU A 31 -13.55 0.58 -8.51
CA LEU A 31 -13.74 -0.18 -7.28
C LEU A 31 -12.54 -0.11 -6.33
N SER A 32 -11.46 0.57 -6.69
CA SER A 32 -10.26 0.61 -5.87
C SER A 32 -9.58 1.97 -5.88
N LYS A 33 -9.09 2.38 -4.71
CA LYS A 33 -8.30 3.60 -4.53
C LYS A 33 -7.18 3.37 -3.53
N VAL A 34 -6.16 4.18 -3.62
CA VAL A 34 -4.95 4.10 -2.80
C VAL A 34 -4.60 5.45 -2.20
N LYS A 35 -4.12 5.44 -0.97
CA LYS A 35 -3.50 6.60 -0.33
C LYS A 35 -2.06 6.24 -0.03
N VAL A 36 -1.10 6.92 -0.67
CA VAL A 36 0.32 6.69 -0.45
C VAL A 36 0.72 7.28 0.89
N LEU A 37 1.32 6.47 1.75
CA LEU A 37 1.73 6.89 3.09
C LEU A 37 3.23 7.19 3.16
N TRP A 38 4.06 6.32 2.61
CA TRP A 38 5.50 6.47 2.69
C TRP A 38 6.21 5.77 1.54
N ILE A 39 7.34 6.34 1.14
CA ILE A 39 8.18 5.80 0.08
C ILE A 39 9.63 5.84 0.53
N GLY A 40 10.24 4.66 0.65
CA GLY A 40 11.64 4.48 0.98
C GLY A 40 12.47 4.26 -0.29
N ARG A 41 12.97 5.34 -0.87
CA ARG A 41 13.74 5.28 -2.13
C ARG A 41 14.98 4.40 -2.04
N GLU A 42 15.66 4.42 -0.88
CA GLU A 42 16.90 3.66 -0.69
C GLU A 42 16.66 2.16 -0.52
N THR A 43 15.55 1.80 0.12
CA THR A 43 15.23 0.39 0.43
C THR A 43 14.28 -0.24 -0.56
N GLY A 44 13.53 0.57 -1.33
CA GLY A 44 12.45 0.10 -2.18
C GLY A 44 11.15 -0.20 -1.42
N THR A 45 11.12 0.03 -0.10
CA THR A 45 9.92 -0.17 0.73
C THR A 45 8.92 0.97 0.50
N TRP A 46 7.65 0.63 0.44
CA TRP A 46 6.58 1.60 0.36
C TRP A 46 5.39 1.16 1.19
N ALA A 47 4.62 2.13 1.67
CA ALA A 47 3.45 1.92 2.50
C ALA A 47 2.26 2.69 1.92
N ALA A 48 1.10 2.06 1.91
CA ALA A 48 -0.13 2.64 1.41
C ALA A 48 -1.34 2.10 2.15
N LEU A 49 -2.40 2.90 2.21
CA LEU A 49 -3.74 2.40 2.49
C LEU A 49 -4.39 2.07 1.16
N HIS A 50 -5.00 0.90 1.08
CA HIS A 50 -5.87 0.51 -0.02
C HIS A 50 -7.31 0.50 0.45
N HIS A 51 -8.21 0.99 -0.40
CA HIS A 51 -9.64 0.87 -0.19
C HIS A 51 -10.25 0.19 -1.41
N TRP A 52 -10.86 -0.97 -1.18
CA TRP A 52 -11.52 -1.78 -2.20
C TRP A 52 -13.00 -1.85 -1.90
N LYS A 53 -13.82 -1.51 -2.86
CA LYS A 53 -15.27 -1.72 -2.74
C LYS A 53 -15.59 -3.20 -2.83
N LYS A 54 -16.68 -3.60 -2.19
CA LYS A 54 -17.20 -4.96 -2.26
C LYS A 54 -17.22 -5.47 -3.70
N GLY A 55 -16.68 -6.66 -3.89
CA GLY A 55 -16.62 -7.32 -5.20
C GLY A 55 -15.34 -7.05 -6.00
N TYR A 56 -14.50 -6.10 -5.57
CA TYR A 56 -13.20 -5.93 -6.22
C TYR A 56 -12.36 -7.20 -6.04
N ALA A 57 -11.84 -7.70 -7.15
CA ALA A 57 -10.90 -8.80 -7.18
C ALA A 57 -9.56 -8.31 -7.76
N ALA A 58 -8.48 -8.47 -7.03
CA ALA A 58 -7.16 -8.12 -7.52
C ALA A 58 -6.77 -9.06 -8.66
N PRO A 59 -6.15 -8.53 -9.74
CA PRO A 59 -5.55 -9.40 -10.76
C PRO A 59 -4.52 -10.34 -10.15
N PRO A 60 -4.27 -11.51 -10.75
CA PRO A 60 -3.20 -12.38 -10.29
C PRO A 60 -1.88 -11.64 -10.20
N HIS A 61 -1.16 -11.82 -9.07
CA HIS A 61 0.07 -11.10 -8.83
C HIS A 61 1.05 -11.90 -7.98
N LYS A 62 2.32 -11.56 -8.13
CA LYS A 62 3.42 -12.18 -7.40
C LYS A 62 4.22 -11.11 -6.67
N HIS A 63 4.48 -11.33 -5.39
CA HIS A 63 5.34 -10.45 -4.60
C HIS A 63 6.80 -10.84 -4.83
N LEU A 64 7.64 -9.89 -5.22
CA LEU A 64 9.09 -10.10 -5.31
C LEU A 64 9.79 -9.88 -3.97
N ALA A 65 9.13 -9.24 -3.02
CA ALA A 65 9.61 -9.03 -1.68
C ALA A 65 8.46 -9.17 -0.68
N GLY A 66 8.79 -9.41 0.58
CA GLY A 66 7.80 -9.60 1.62
C GLY A 66 6.93 -8.36 1.84
N ALA A 67 5.69 -8.58 2.21
CA ALA A 67 4.73 -7.53 2.52
C ALA A 67 3.95 -7.83 3.79
N HIS A 68 3.50 -6.77 4.44
CA HIS A 68 2.67 -6.81 5.63
C HIS A 68 1.31 -6.20 5.31
N VAL A 69 0.24 -6.88 5.68
CA VAL A 69 -1.13 -6.41 5.51
C VAL A 69 -1.83 -6.38 6.88
N PHE A 70 -2.48 -5.27 7.18
CA PHE A 70 -3.32 -5.13 8.35
C PHE A 70 -4.70 -4.61 7.93
N ILE A 71 -5.75 -5.36 8.25
CA ILE A 71 -7.11 -4.98 7.89
C ILE A 71 -7.64 -3.94 8.87
N VAL A 72 -7.88 -2.72 8.38
CA VAL A 72 -8.43 -1.62 9.18
C VAL A 72 -9.94 -1.78 9.31
N SER A 73 -10.63 -2.11 8.21
CA SER A 73 -12.08 -2.32 8.18
C SER A 73 -12.46 -3.24 7.04
N GLY A 74 -13.60 -3.92 7.16
CA GLY A 74 -14.15 -4.77 6.12
C GLY A 74 -13.70 -6.22 6.20
N LYS A 75 -13.77 -6.93 5.06
CA LYS A 75 -13.41 -8.34 4.92
C LYS A 75 -12.71 -8.60 3.60
N LEU A 76 -11.60 -9.28 3.67
CA LEU A 76 -10.80 -9.65 2.50
C LEU A 76 -10.67 -11.17 2.43
N GLN A 77 -11.06 -11.76 1.31
CA GLN A 77 -10.84 -13.17 1.05
C GLN A 77 -9.51 -13.36 0.36
N VAL A 78 -8.66 -14.19 0.94
CA VAL A 78 -7.39 -14.64 0.36
C VAL A 78 -7.44 -16.16 0.18
N ARG A 79 -6.41 -16.75 -0.44
CA ARG A 79 -6.36 -18.20 -0.68
C ARG A 79 -6.63 -19.01 0.60
N ASP A 80 -6.00 -18.62 1.69
CA ASP A 80 -5.96 -19.42 2.92
C ASP A 80 -7.10 -19.09 3.90
N GLY A 81 -7.98 -18.17 3.56
CA GLY A 81 -9.13 -17.83 4.40
C GLY A 81 -9.64 -16.41 4.23
N THR A 82 -10.45 -16.01 5.18
CA THR A 82 -11.02 -14.65 5.24
C THR A 82 -10.33 -13.85 6.33
N LEU A 83 -9.90 -12.65 5.99
CA LEU A 83 -9.33 -11.68 6.92
C LEU A 83 -10.41 -10.68 7.32
N ASN A 84 -10.58 -10.48 8.63
CA ASN A 84 -11.51 -9.52 9.21
C ASN A 84 -10.77 -8.29 9.73
N ALA A 85 -11.51 -7.24 10.06
CA ALA A 85 -10.91 -6.05 10.69
C ALA A 85 -10.09 -6.44 11.93
N GLY A 86 -8.86 -5.93 12.02
CA GLY A 86 -7.89 -6.27 13.05
C GLY A 86 -6.97 -7.45 12.72
N ASP A 87 -7.24 -8.18 11.66
CA ASP A 87 -6.37 -9.29 11.24
C ASP A 87 -5.12 -8.78 10.54
N TYR A 88 -4.04 -9.53 10.71
CA TYR A 88 -2.75 -9.28 10.09
C TYR A 88 -2.31 -10.50 9.30
N VAL A 89 -1.71 -10.27 8.15
CA VAL A 89 -1.05 -11.32 7.37
C VAL A 89 0.32 -10.84 6.88
N TYR A 90 1.30 -11.73 6.94
CA TYR A 90 2.58 -11.55 6.28
C TYR A 90 2.60 -12.32 4.97
N GLU A 91 2.89 -11.62 3.89
CA GLU A 91 2.97 -12.18 2.55
C GLU A 91 4.45 -12.32 2.15
N PRO A 92 5.01 -13.54 2.13
CA PRO A 92 6.44 -13.72 1.91
C PRO A 92 6.86 -13.42 0.48
N SER A 93 8.15 -13.18 0.30
CA SER A 93 8.76 -13.04 -1.03
C SER A 93 8.48 -14.28 -1.88
N GLY A 94 8.04 -14.06 -3.10
CA GLY A 94 7.71 -15.13 -4.03
C GLY A 94 6.27 -15.65 -3.97
N VAL A 95 5.46 -15.17 -3.02
CA VAL A 95 4.07 -15.61 -2.93
C VAL A 95 3.28 -15.18 -4.16
N LEU A 96 2.46 -16.10 -4.66
CA LEU A 96 1.54 -15.86 -5.77
C LEU A 96 0.11 -15.77 -5.26
N HIS A 97 -0.55 -14.65 -5.55
CA HIS A 97 -1.96 -14.42 -5.24
C HIS A 97 -2.78 -14.50 -6.51
N ASP A 98 -3.60 -15.52 -6.62
CA ASP A 98 -4.48 -15.75 -7.77
C ASP A 98 -5.95 -15.37 -7.51
N ALA A 99 -6.31 -15.16 -6.25
CA ALA A 99 -7.67 -14.81 -5.86
C ALA A 99 -7.68 -14.02 -4.54
N THR A 100 -7.69 -12.71 -4.65
CA THR A 100 -7.88 -11.82 -3.50
C THR A 100 -9.07 -10.93 -3.78
N THR A 101 -10.12 -11.03 -2.95
CA THR A 101 -11.40 -10.38 -3.22
C THR A 101 -11.92 -9.67 -1.98
N ALA A 102 -12.40 -8.44 -2.14
CA ALA A 102 -13.11 -7.72 -1.09
C ALA A 102 -14.55 -8.26 -0.95
N LEU A 103 -14.84 -8.88 0.17
CA LEU A 103 -16.20 -9.40 0.47
C LEU A 103 -17.13 -8.29 0.98
N GLU A 104 -16.56 -7.23 1.50
CA GLU A 104 -17.21 -5.98 1.93
C GLU A 104 -16.33 -4.82 1.47
N ASP A 105 -16.80 -3.58 1.61
CA ASP A 105 -15.93 -2.42 1.47
C ASP A 105 -14.81 -2.54 2.49
N THR A 106 -13.57 -2.60 2.01
CA THR A 106 -12.41 -2.96 2.84
C THR A 106 -11.31 -1.93 2.71
N THR A 107 -10.79 -1.51 3.86
CA THR A 107 -9.58 -0.68 3.95
C THR A 107 -8.49 -1.48 4.65
N TYR A 108 -7.31 -1.54 4.05
CA TYR A 108 -6.17 -2.20 4.67
C TYR A 108 -4.88 -1.42 4.50
N LEU A 109 -4.02 -1.53 5.49
CA LEU A 109 -2.65 -1.02 5.44
C LEU A 109 -1.78 -2.07 4.75
N PHE A 110 -1.01 -1.62 3.77
CA PHE A 110 -0.08 -2.45 3.00
C PHE A 110 1.33 -1.85 3.09
N ILE A 111 2.28 -2.64 3.58
CA ILE A 111 3.69 -2.27 3.62
C ILE A 111 4.45 -3.31 2.82
N CYS A 112 5.04 -2.90 1.70
CA CYS A 112 5.72 -3.80 0.76
C CYS A 112 7.19 -3.42 0.63
N ASN A 113 8.06 -4.42 0.75
CA ASN A 113 9.51 -4.21 0.70
C ASN A 113 10.09 -4.21 -0.71
N GLY A 114 9.26 -4.30 -1.74
CA GLY A 114 9.73 -4.31 -3.13
C GLY A 114 8.59 -4.29 -4.13
N ALA A 115 8.80 -4.89 -5.28
CA ALA A 115 7.84 -4.87 -6.38
C ALA A 115 6.80 -5.98 -6.28
N VAL A 116 5.61 -5.69 -6.80
CA VAL A 116 4.53 -6.64 -7.04
C VAL A 116 4.33 -6.71 -8.56
N LEU A 117 4.37 -7.91 -9.12
CA LEU A 117 4.15 -8.16 -10.54
C LEU A 117 2.72 -8.65 -10.78
N PHE A 118 2.07 -8.09 -11.79
CA PHE A 118 0.70 -8.47 -12.16
C PHE A 118 0.69 -9.23 -13.48
N PHE A 119 -0.24 -10.17 -13.60
CA PHE A 119 -0.35 -11.10 -14.72
C PHE A 119 -1.81 -11.24 -15.18
N ASP A 120 -1.98 -11.67 -16.43
CA ASP A 120 -3.22 -12.20 -16.97
C ASP A 120 -2.92 -13.52 -17.71
N GLU A 121 -3.88 -14.04 -18.48
CA GLU A 121 -3.71 -15.28 -19.24
C GLU A 121 -2.61 -15.21 -20.31
N ASN A 122 -2.19 -14.01 -20.71
CA ASN A 122 -1.13 -13.79 -21.69
C ASN A 122 0.24 -13.55 -21.04
N GLY A 123 0.32 -13.54 -19.71
CA GLY A 123 1.56 -13.37 -18.95
C GLY A 123 1.64 -12.03 -18.21
N PHE A 124 2.85 -11.51 -18.09
CA PHE A 124 3.13 -10.28 -17.35
C PHE A 124 2.43 -9.06 -17.99
N THR A 125 1.76 -8.26 -17.18
CA THR A 125 1.08 -7.05 -17.63
C THR A 125 1.73 -5.76 -17.13
N ARG A 126 2.01 -5.66 -15.82
CA ARG A 126 2.55 -4.46 -15.18
C ARG A 126 3.15 -4.79 -13.82
N TYR A 127 3.86 -3.84 -13.24
CA TYR A 127 4.36 -3.94 -11.87
C TYR A 127 3.95 -2.71 -11.06
N THR A 128 3.99 -2.86 -9.74
CA THR A 128 3.89 -1.77 -8.77
C THR A 128 5.12 -1.83 -7.86
N ASN A 129 5.76 -0.69 -7.65
CA ASN A 129 6.88 -0.52 -6.75
C ASN A 129 6.90 0.92 -6.20
N TRP A 130 7.94 1.27 -5.45
CA TRP A 130 8.06 2.59 -4.88
C TRP A 130 8.03 3.72 -5.93
N GLU A 131 8.62 3.52 -7.11
CA GLU A 131 8.61 4.51 -8.19
C GLU A 131 7.22 4.74 -8.77
N VAL A 132 6.44 3.68 -8.92
CA VAL A 132 5.04 3.76 -9.36
C VAL A 132 4.22 4.53 -8.33
N MET A 133 4.40 4.25 -7.04
CA MET A 133 3.74 4.97 -5.95
C MET A 133 4.15 6.45 -5.90
N GLU A 134 5.41 6.76 -6.15
CA GLU A 134 5.90 8.14 -6.24
C GLU A 134 5.21 8.90 -7.37
N ARG A 135 5.12 8.29 -8.55
CA ARG A 135 4.42 8.89 -9.70
C ARG A 135 2.94 9.11 -9.46
N LEU A 136 2.28 8.15 -8.80
CA LEU A 136 0.87 8.28 -8.43
C LEU A 136 0.67 9.46 -7.47
N ARG A 137 1.48 9.56 -6.43
CA ARG A 137 1.42 10.65 -5.46
C ARG A 137 1.64 12.00 -6.14
N ALA A 138 2.66 12.11 -6.98
CA ALA A 138 2.97 13.34 -7.71
C ALA A 138 1.85 13.76 -8.65
N SER A 139 1.17 12.81 -9.31
CA SER A 139 0.05 13.11 -10.19
C SER A 139 -1.18 13.60 -9.43
N ALA A 140 -1.44 13.06 -8.24
CA ALA A 140 -2.53 13.51 -7.38
C ALA A 140 -2.33 14.94 -6.86
N GLU A 141 -1.10 15.33 -6.55
CA GLU A 141 -0.75 16.68 -6.09
C GLU A 141 -0.90 17.74 -7.18
N LYS A 142 -0.83 17.35 -8.46
CA LYS A 142 -0.96 18.25 -9.62
C LYS A 142 -2.40 18.45 -10.08
N LEU A 143 -3.32 17.58 -9.69
CA LEU A 143 -4.72 17.73 -10.03
C LEU A 143 -5.35 18.82 -9.15
N PRO A 144 -6.10 19.77 -9.73
CA PRO A 144 -6.87 20.70 -8.90
C PRO A 144 -7.82 19.87 -8.04
N GLN A 145 -7.80 20.13 -6.72
CA GLN A 145 -8.77 19.53 -5.82
C GLN A 145 -10.16 19.90 -6.34
N ALA A 146 -11.02 18.88 -6.52
CA ALA A 146 -12.40 19.14 -6.86
C ALA A 146 -12.98 20.06 -5.78
N ALA A 147 -13.54 21.20 -6.20
CA ALA A 147 -14.27 22.06 -5.29
C ALA A 147 -15.44 21.26 -4.70
N GLU A 148 -15.46 21.15 -3.38
CA GLU A 148 -16.59 20.56 -2.69
C GLU A 148 -17.85 21.38 -2.93
#